data_569d139a187629aaa39bd441d466181e
#
_entry.id   569d139a187629aaa39bd441d466181e
#
_cell.length_a   1.000
_cell.length_b   1.000
_cell.length_c   1.000
_cell.angle_alpha   90.00
_cell.angle_beta   90.00
_cell.angle_gamma   90.00
#
_symmetry.space_group_name_H-M   'P 1'
#
loop_
_entity.id
_entity.type
_entity.pdbx_description
1 polymer ?
#
loop_
_entity_poly.entity_id
_entity_poly.type
_entity_poly.pdbx_seq_one_letter_code
_entity_poly.pdbx_strand_id
1 'polypeptide(L)'
;MQSKTVKPPINECAYQVLDVVPLVMRVIRRDLRQHGAVEISVPQFRTLAFLFKHEGASLSDVAEHIGLGLPAMSVLVDGLVSRGLAKRRTDQDDRRRMILMLTDSGRARMISAREATVAHLEQIFRQLSASDRSTILHAMELLKELVSES
;
A
#
# COMPACT_ATOMS: atom_id res chain seq x y z
N MET A 1 45.44 1.27 8.10
CA MET A 1 44.72 0.20 7.39
C MET A 1 43.53 0.82 6.67
N GLN A 2 43.65 0.96 5.35
CA GLN A 2 42.54 1.47 4.53
C GLN A 2 41.52 0.35 4.39
N SER A 3 40.32 0.51 4.98
CA SER A 3 39.18 -0.34 4.73
C SER A 3 38.84 -0.24 3.24
N LYS A 4 39.16 -1.27 2.46
CA LYS A 4 38.64 -1.39 1.09
C LYS A 4 37.12 -1.44 1.20
N THR A 5 36.46 -0.34 0.86
CA THR A 5 35.02 -0.31 0.67
C THR A 5 34.72 -1.18 -0.55
N VAL A 6 34.47 -2.47 -0.31
CA VAL A 6 34.01 -3.37 -1.37
C VAL A 6 32.65 -2.87 -1.80
N LYS A 7 32.55 -2.38 -3.04
CA LYS A 7 31.24 -2.03 -3.61
C LYS A 7 30.36 -3.27 -3.59
N PRO A 8 29.20 -3.23 -2.93
CA PRO A 8 28.29 -4.37 -2.96
C PRO A 8 27.86 -4.65 -4.40
N PRO A 9 27.89 -5.92 -4.85
CA PRO A 9 27.49 -6.24 -6.22
C PRO A 9 25.99 -5.95 -6.42
N ILE A 10 25.65 -5.48 -7.61
CA ILE A 10 24.28 -5.06 -7.97
C ILE A 10 23.27 -6.20 -7.74
N ASN A 11 23.66 -7.44 -8.09
CA ASN A 11 22.81 -8.61 -7.90
C ASN A 11 22.53 -8.90 -6.41
N GLU A 12 23.47 -8.63 -5.51
CA GLU A 12 23.26 -8.82 -4.08
C GLU A 12 22.17 -7.87 -3.54
N CYS A 13 22.19 -6.60 -3.95
CA CYS A 13 21.12 -5.66 -3.63
C CYS A 13 19.76 -6.16 -4.16
N ALA A 14 19.72 -6.66 -5.40
CA ALA A 14 18.49 -7.18 -6.00
C ALA A 14 17.95 -8.40 -5.24
N TYR A 15 18.80 -9.36 -4.87
CA TYR A 15 18.41 -10.52 -4.06
C TYR A 15 17.88 -10.09 -2.68
N GLN A 16 18.54 -9.16 -2.00
CA GLN A 16 18.10 -8.67 -0.69
C GLN A 16 16.74 -8.01 -0.77
N VAL A 17 16.49 -7.20 -1.79
CA VAL A 17 15.16 -6.59 -2.00
C VAL A 17 14.11 -7.67 -2.26
N LEU A 18 14.41 -8.66 -3.11
CA LEU A 18 13.49 -9.75 -3.45
C LEU A 18 13.13 -10.60 -2.22
N ASP A 19 14.09 -10.86 -1.35
CA ASP A 19 13.90 -11.72 -0.17
C ASP A 19 13.28 -10.96 1.02
N VAL A 20 13.70 -9.72 1.27
CA VAL A 20 13.30 -8.97 2.46
C VAL A 20 11.97 -8.25 2.30
N VAL A 21 11.70 -7.63 1.14
CA VAL A 21 10.45 -6.88 0.92
C VAL A 21 9.20 -7.74 1.13
N PRO A 22 9.11 -9.00 0.66
CA PRO A 22 7.95 -9.85 0.95
C PRO A 22 7.75 -10.13 2.44
N LEU A 23 8.83 -10.23 3.23
CA LEU A 23 8.75 -10.43 4.69
C LEU A 23 8.17 -9.19 5.38
N VAL A 24 8.66 -8.01 5.04
CA VAL A 24 8.13 -6.74 5.55
C VAL A 24 6.66 -6.59 5.16
N MET A 25 6.31 -6.86 3.92
CA MET A 25 4.93 -6.79 3.43
C MET A 25 4.01 -7.79 4.12
N ARG A 26 4.52 -8.96 4.54
CA ARG A 26 3.75 -9.94 5.33
C ARG A 26 3.37 -9.37 6.70
N VAL A 27 4.31 -8.71 7.39
CA VAL A 27 4.04 -8.04 8.68
C VAL A 27 2.98 -6.95 8.49
N ILE A 28 3.20 -6.05 7.54
CA ILE A 28 2.28 -4.95 7.24
C ILE A 28 0.87 -5.47 6.94
N ARG A 29 0.74 -6.48 6.06
CA ARG A 29 -0.57 -7.04 5.69
C ARG A 29 -1.26 -7.71 6.86
N ARG A 30 -0.52 -8.34 7.76
CA ARG A 30 -1.08 -8.94 8.97
C ARG A 30 -1.67 -7.87 9.88
N ASP A 31 -0.93 -6.81 10.12
CA ASP A 31 -1.35 -5.72 11.00
C ASP A 31 -2.56 -4.95 10.44
N LEU A 32 -2.50 -4.62 9.17
CA LEU A 32 -3.61 -3.97 8.49
C LEU A 32 -4.90 -4.80 8.57
N ARG A 33 -4.81 -6.13 8.49
CA ARG A 33 -5.97 -7.02 8.67
C ARG A 33 -6.47 -7.04 10.11
N GLN A 34 -5.57 -7.02 11.09
CA GLN A 34 -5.95 -7.06 12.50
C GLN A 34 -6.63 -5.75 12.97
N HIS A 35 -6.20 -4.61 12.45
CA HIS A 35 -6.64 -3.30 12.96
C HIS A 35 -7.66 -2.57 12.06
N GLY A 36 -7.79 -2.97 10.81
CA GLY A 36 -8.63 -2.19 9.88
C GLY A 36 -9.67 -2.96 9.11
N ALA A 37 -9.58 -4.28 9.07
CA ALA A 37 -10.24 -5.04 8.03
C ALA A 37 -10.70 -6.43 8.43
N VAL A 38 -11.16 -6.64 9.65
CA VAL A 38 -11.62 -7.95 10.12
C VAL A 38 -12.69 -8.57 9.22
N GLU A 39 -13.32 -7.78 8.36
CA GLU A 39 -14.41 -8.22 7.48
C GLU A 39 -14.16 -7.98 5.98
N ILE A 40 -12.99 -7.48 5.57
CA ILE A 40 -12.70 -7.25 4.15
C ILE A 40 -11.54 -8.13 3.65
N SER A 41 -11.65 -8.59 2.42
CA SER A 41 -10.62 -9.42 1.78
C SER A 41 -9.35 -8.62 1.46
N VAL A 42 -8.24 -9.31 1.21
CA VAL A 42 -6.98 -8.66 0.79
C VAL A 42 -7.15 -7.80 -0.47
N PRO A 43 -7.84 -8.26 -1.53
CA PRO A 43 -8.12 -7.42 -2.69
C PRO A 43 -8.96 -6.18 -2.36
N GLN A 44 -9.97 -6.31 -1.49
CA GLN A 44 -10.77 -5.17 -1.02
C GLN A 44 -9.92 -4.15 -0.27
N PHE A 45 -9.04 -4.61 0.62
CA PHE A 45 -8.12 -3.73 1.32
C PHE A 45 -7.17 -3.00 0.37
N ARG A 46 -6.59 -3.72 -0.61
CA ARG A 46 -5.72 -3.11 -1.63
C ARG A 46 -6.46 -2.06 -2.46
N THR A 47 -7.74 -2.30 -2.76
CA THR A 47 -8.60 -1.33 -3.45
C THR A 47 -8.79 -0.07 -2.62
N LEU A 48 -9.11 -0.19 -1.33
CA LEU A 48 -9.24 0.97 -0.44
C LEU A 48 -7.91 1.74 -0.33
N ALA A 49 -6.78 1.03 -0.23
CA ALA A 49 -5.45 1.64 -0.17
C ALA A 49 -5.09 2.40 -1.46
N PHE A 50 -5.49 1.88 -2.62
CA PHE A 50 -5.33 2.57 -3.89
C PHE A 50 -6.19 3.83 -3.95
N LEU A 51 -7.49 3.74 -3.62
CA LEU A 51 -8.40 4.88 -3.61
C LEU A 51 -8.02 5.94 -2.59
N PHE A 52 -7.37 5.56 -1.51
CA PHE A 52 -6.85 6.51 -0.50
C PHE A 52 -5.78 7.44 -1.08
N LYS A 53 -5.00 6.95 -2.04
CA LYS A 53 -3.94 7.70 -2.73
C LYS A 53 -4.40 8.33 -4.05
N HIS A 54 -5.39 7.72 -4.70
CA HIS A 54 -5.87 8.07 -6.04
C HIS A 54 -7.39 8.28 -6.01
N GLU A 55 -7.80 9.36 -5.37
CA GLU A 55 -9.21 9.73 -5.28
C GLU A 55 -9.78 10.05 -6.67
N GLY A 56 -10.96 9.51 -6.98
CA GLY A 56 -11.58 9.70 -8.28
C GLY A 56 -11.06 8.79 -9.40
N ALA A 57 -10.35 7.72 -9.06
CA ALA A 57 -9.93 6.71 -10.03
C ALA A 57 -11.13 6.00 -10.67
N SER A 58 -11.01 5.62 -11.95
CA SER A 58 -12.04 4.82 -12.62
C SER A 58 -11.96 3.35 -12.17
N LEU A 59 -13.04 2.60 -12.44
CA LEU A 59 -13.03 1.14 -12.20
C LEU A 59 -11.90 0.43 -12.97
N SER A 60 -11.59 0.91 -14.17
CA SER A 60 -10.51 0.36 -15.01
C SER A 60 -9.14 0.59 -14.39
N ASP A 61 -8.87 1.80 -13.90
CA ASP A 61 -7.60 2.14 -13.24
C ASP A 61 -7.36 1.25 -12.01
N VAL A 62 -8.42 1.04 -11.23
CA VAL A 62 -8.34 0.17 -10.04
C VAL A 62 -8.16 -1.30 -10.44
N ALA A 63 -8.89 -1.77 -11.44
CA ALA A 63 -8.81 -3.14 -11.94
C ALA A 63 -7.38 -3.48 -12.44
N GLU A 64 -6.77 -2.57 -13.20
CA GLU A 64 -5.41 -2.69 -13.68
C GLU A 64 -4.41 -2.75 -12.53
N HIS A 65 -4.51 -1.82 -11.58
CA HIS A 65 -3.61 -1.79 -10.40
C HIS A 65 -3.72 -3.05 -9.53
N ILE A 66 -4.92 -3.58 -9.36
CA ILE A 66 -5.17 -4.78 -8.54
C ILE A 66 -4.80 -6.06 -9.29
N GLY A 67 -4.84 -6.03 -10.63
CA GLY A 67 -4.62 -7.18 -11.48
C GLY A 67 -5.85 -8.08 -11.61
N LEU A 68 -7.06 -7.47 -11.64
CA LEU A 68 -8.34 -8.16 -11.80
C LEU A 68 -9.06 -7.70 -13.06
N GLY A 69 -9.85 -8.60 -13.66
CA GLY A 69 -10.76 -8.22 -14.73
C GLY A 69 -11.90 -7.33 -14.24
N LEU A 70 -12.47 -6.50 -15.13
CA LEU A 70 -13.54 -5.56 -14.81
C LEU A 70 -14.75 -6.20 -14.11
N PRO A 71 -15.26 -7.39 -14.54
CA PRO A 71 -16.39 -8.02 -13.83
C PRO A 71 -16.07 -8.35 -12.38
N ALA A 72 -14.92 -8.95 -12.11
CA ALA A 72 -14.47 -9.28 -10.75
C ALA A 72 -14.25 -8.01 -9.91
N MET A 73 -13.66 -6.97 -10.51
CA MET A 73 -13.45 -5.70 -9.85
C MET A 73 -14.76 -5.00 -9.50
N SER A 74 -15.76 -5.07 -10.38
CA SER A 74 -17.11 -4.52 -10.10
C SER A 74 -17.75 -5.17 -8.89
N VAL A 75 -17.73 -6.49 -8.80
CA VAL A 75 -18.27 -7.26 -7.65
C VAL A 75 -17.53 -6.88 -6.37
N LEU A 76 -16.21 -6.75 -6.44
CA LEU A 76 -15.38 -6.36 -5.30
C LEU A 76 -15.74 -4.97 -4.79
N VAL A 77 -15.90 -4.01 -5.71
CA VAL A 77 -16.30 -2.63 -5.39
C VAL A 77 -17.72 -2.58 -4.84
N ASP A 78 -18.65 -3.37 -5.37
CA ASP A 78 -20.02 -3.48 -4.84
C ASP A 78 -20.00 -3.91 -3.37
N GLY A 79 -19.13 -4.85 -3.01
CA GLY A 79 -18.91 -5.26 -1.63
C GLY A 79 -18.38 -4.13 -0.74
N LEU A 80 -17.54 -3.25 -1.25
CA LEU A 80 -17.06 -2.06 -0.51
C LEU A 80 -18.13 -0.97 -0.38
N VAL A 81 -18.93 -0.77 -1.43
CA VAL A 81 -20.03 0.19 -1.42
C VAL A 81 -21.13 -0.26 -0.45
N SER A 82 -21.52 -1.53 -0.46
CA SER A 82 -22.53 -2.08 0.46
C SER A 82 -22.12 -1.96 1.93
N ARG A 83 -20.83 -1.94 2.21
CA ARG A 83 -20.27 -1.73 3.55
C ARG A 83 -20.08 -0.25 3.90
N GLY A 84 -20.42 0.66 3.01
CA GLY A 84 -20.27 2.09 3.20
C GLY A 84 -18.81 2.57 3.26
N LEU A 85 -17.87 1.82 2.69
CA LEU A 85 -16.42 2.15 2.69
C LEU A 85 -15.98 2.89 1.43
N ALA A 86 -16.67 2.64 0.32
CA ALA A 86 -16.46 3.32 -0.95
C ALA A 86 -17.80 3.81 -1.52
N LYS A 87 -17.74 4.72 -2.47
CA LYS A 87 -18.90 5.20 -3.23
C LYS A 87 -18.54 5.36 -4.70
N ARG A 88 -19.53 5.16 -5.56
CA ARG A 88 -19.47 5.50 -6.97
C ARG A 88 -20.02 6.89 -7.19
N ARG A 89 -19.41 7.65 -8.05
CA ARG A 89 -19.86 8.97 -8.47
C ARG A 89 -19.66 9.11 -9.96
N THR A 90 -20.55 9.83 -10.63
CA THR A 90 -20.32 10.27 -11.99
C THR A 90 -19.24 11.35 -12.00
N ASP A 91 -18.29 11.24 -12.92
CA ASP A 91 -17.27 12.27 -13.12
C ASP A 91 -17.93 13.59 -13.50
N GLN A 92 -17.43 14.70 -12.96
CA GLN A 92 -17.99 16.03 -13.24
C GLN A 92 -17.63 16.51 -14.65
N ASP A 93 -16.47 16.10 -15.16
CA ASP A 93 -15.94 16.51 -16.46
C ASP A 93 -16.41 15.56 -17.58
N ASP A 94 -16.62 14.29 -17.29
CA ASP A 94 -17.17 13.30 -18.22
C ASP A 94 -18.30 12.48 -17.57
N ARG A 95 -19.53 12.86 -17.87
CA ARG A 95 -20.74 12.19 -17.34
C ARG A 95 -20.88 10.72 -17.74
N ARG A 96 -20.09 10.24 -18.68
CA ARG A 96 -20.05 8.82 -19.08
C ARG A 96 -19.12 8.00 -18.20
N ARG A 97 -18.24 8.67 -17.44
CA ARG A 97 -17.24 8.05 -16.60
C ARG A 97 -17.74 7.92 -15.16
N MET A 98 -17.66 6.71 -14.63
CA MET A 98 -17.88 6.47 -13.20
C MET A 98 -16.52 6.46 -12.48
N ILE A 99 -16.44 7.25 -11.44
CA ILE A 99 -15.27 7.31 -10.56
C ILE A 99 -15.58 6.69 -9.20
N LEU A 100 -14.53 6.17 -8.58
CA LEU A 100 -14.58 5.57 -7.27
C LEU A 100 -13.91 6.49 -6.25
N MET A 101 -14.52 6.60 -5.10
CA MET A 101 -14.03 7.41 -3.99
C MET A 101 -14.21 6.68 -2.68
N LEU A 102 -13.36 6.96 -1.71
CA LEU A 102 -13.64 6.55 -0.33
C LEU A 102 -14.78 7.39 0.25
N THR A 103 -15.56 6.78 1.11
CA THR A 103 -16.41 7.51 2.05
C THR A 103 -15.57 8.04 3.21
N ASP A 104 -16.15 8.95 4.03
CA ASP A 104 -15.47 9.39 5.25
C ASP A 104 -15.18 8.23 6.20
N SER A 105 -16.10 7.25 6.28
CA SER A 105 -15.90 6.01 7.03
C SER A 105 -14.76 5.16 6.45
N GLY A 106 -14.70 5.00 5.13
CA GLY A 106 -13.63 4.30 4.46
C GLY A 106 -12.27 4.96 4.68
N ARG A 107 -12.22 6.28 4.59
CA ARG A 107 -11.01 7.08 4.84
C ARG A 107 -10.55 6.97 6.30
N ALA A 108 -11.46 7.15 7.26
CA ALA A 108 -11.14 7.03 8.68
C ALA A 108 -10.60 5.63 9.02
N ARG A 109 -11.19 4.59 8.44
CA ARG A 109 -10.74 3.20 8.63
C ARG A 109 -9.33 2.97 8.08
N MET A 110 -9.02 3.52 6.91
CA MET A 110 -7.68 3.44 6.32
C MET A 110 -6.64 4.17 7.17
N ILE A 111 -6.96 5.36 7.68
CA ILE A 111 -6.07 6.12 8.56
C ILE A 111 -5.79 5.32 9.84
N SER A 112 -6.82 4.86 10.52
CA SER A 112 -6.68 4.09 11.76
C SER A 112 -5.85 2.81 11.58
N ALA A 113 -6.09 2.07 10.50
CA ALA A 113 -5.31 0.86 10.19
C ALA A 113 -3.84 1.20 9.91
N ARG A 114 -3.58 2.30 9.21
CA ARG A 114 -2.22 2.77 8.93
C ARG A 114 -1.49 3.18 10.23
N GLU A 115 -2.15 3.95 11.09
CA GLU A 115 -1.58 4.40 12.38
C GLU A 115 -1.23 3.20 13.28
N ALA A 116 -2.12 2.22 13.38
CA ALA A 116 -1.86 1.00 14.13
C ALA A 116 -0.66 0.21 13.60
N THR A 117 -0.54 0.11 12.27
CA THR A 117 0.62 -0.55 11.62
C THR A 117 1.91 0.22 11.87
N VAL A 118 1.88 1.55 11.79
CA VAL A 118 3.04 2.39 12.10
C VAL A 118 3.46 2.20 13.54
N ALA A 119 2.53 2.22 14.50
CA ALA A 119 2.83 2.02 15.92
C ALA A 119 3.48 0.66 16.19
N HIS A 120 3.05 -0.41 15.50
CA HIS A 120 3.70 -1.71 15.60
C HIS A 120 5.11 -1.72 15.01
N LEU A 121 5.30 -1.14 13.82
CA LEU A 121 6.63 -1.03 13.20
C LEU A 121 7.58 -0.19 14.07
N GLU A 122 7.09 0.88 14.72
CA GLU A 122 7.88 1.65 15.68
C GLU A 122 8.38 0.79 16.84
N GLN A 123 7.55 -0.12 17.37
CA GLN A 123 7.99 -1.05 18.42
C GLN A 123 9.11 -1.96 17.93
N ILE A 124 9.02 -2.48 16.71
CA ILE A 124 10.07 -3.29 16.09
C ILE A 124 11.35 -2.47 15.93
N PHE A 125 11.24 -1.23 15.46
CA PHE A 125 12.39 -0.35 15.20
C PHE A 125 13.03 0.23 16.47
N ARG A 126 12.38 0.15 17.62
CA ARG A 126 13.00 0.53 18.92
C ARG A 126 14.25 -0.28 19.26
N GLN A 127 14.39 -1.48 18.72
CA GLN A 127 15.55 -2.35 18.91
C GLN A 127 16.77 -1.88 18.12
N LEU A 128 16.59 -0.99 17.15
CA LEU A 128 17.64 -0.50 16.27
C LEU A 128 18.33 0.75 16.87
N SER A 129 19.63 0.85 16.59
CA SER A 129 20.36 2.09 16.86
C SER A 129 19.86 3.26 16.02
N ALA A 130 20.18 4.49 16.40
CA ALA A 130 19.85 5.66 15.59
C ALA A 130 20.51 5.61 14.20
N SER A 131 21.74 5.08 14.13
CA SER A 131 22.46 4.90 12.87
C SER A 131 21.76 3.89 11.95
N ASP A 132 21.29 2.75 12.49
CA ASP A 132 20.59 1.74 11.69
C ASP A 132 19.25 2.26 11.16
N ARG A 133 18.51 3.00 11.98
CA ARG A 133 17.28 3.66 11.53
C ARG A 133 17.54 4.65 10.40
N SER A 134 18.61 5.44 10.50
CA SER A 134 19.01 6.37 9.44
C SER A 134 19.37 5.62 8.14
N THR A 135 20.05 4.49 8.25
CA THR A 135 20.38 3.63 7.11
C THR A 135 19.13 3.09 6.42
N ILE A 136 18.15 2.62 7.19
CA ILE A 136 16.85 2.14 6.66
C ILE A 136 16.10 3.27 5.95
N LEU A 137 16.04 4.46 6.56
CA LEU A 137 15.37 5.62 5.94
C LEU A 137 16.01 5.95 4.59
N HIS A 138 17.32 6.05 4.53
CA HIS A 138 18.04 6.34 3.29
C HIS A 138 17.81 5.25 2.23
N ALA A 139 17.87 3.96 2.61
CA ALA A 139 17.58 2.86 1.70
C ALA A 139 16.14 2.90 1.15
N MET A 140 15.16 3.27 1.98
CA MET A 140 13.76 3.42 1.54
C MET A 140 13.57 4.61 0.58
N GLU A 141 14.28 5.72 0.79
CA GLU A 141 14.27 6.86 -0.12
C GLU A 141 14.81 6.48 -1.50
N LEU A 142 15.98 5.83 -1.55
CA LEU A 142 16.57 5.34 -2.80
C LEU A 142 15.64 4.36 -3.54
N LEU A 143 15.08 3.39 -2.83
CA LEU A 143 14.14 2.43 -3.43
C LEU A 143 12.89 3.13 -3.98
N LYS A 144 12.36 4.10 -3.24
CA LYS A 144 11.18 4.86 -3.68
C LYS A 144 11.46 5.61 -4.99
N GLU A 145 12.60 6.29 -5.10
CA GLU A 145 13.01 7.00 -6.32
C GLU A 145 13.07 6.04 -7.51
N LEU A 146 13.79 4.91 -7.37
CA LEU A 146 13.96 3.92 -8.43
C LEU A 146 12.64 3.31 -8.93
N VAL A 147 11.69 3.00 -8.04
CA VAL A 147 10.42 2.36 -8.44
C VAL A 147 9.35 3.37 -8.85
N SER A 148 9.52 4.66 -8.55
CA SER A 148 8.57 5.71 -8.97
C SER A 148 8.81 6.16 -10.41
N GLU A 149 10.00 5.89 -10.97
CA GLU A 149 10.38 6.23 -12.34
C GLU A 149 10.17 5.04 -13.32
N SER A 150 9.77 3.87 -12.81
CA SER A 150 9.54 2.63 -13.58
C SER A 150 8.07 2.41 -13.87
#